data_a44da3f04df6bd63d94189b5fd7645f9
#
_entry.id   a44da3f04df6bd63d94189b5fd7645f9
#
_cell.length_a   1.000
_cell.length_b   1.000
_cell.length_c   1.000
_cell.angle_alpha   90.00
_cell.angle_beta   90.00
_cell.angle_gamma   90.00
#
_symmetry.space_group_name_H-M   'P 1'
#
loop_
_entity.id
_entity.type
_entity.pdbx_description
1 polymer ?
#
loop_
_entity_poly.entity_id
_entity_poly.type
_entity_poly.pdbx_seq_one_letter_code
_entity_poly.pdbx_strand_id
1 'polypeptide(L)'
;EKLDSEDVSFVLYTSGSTWKPKWIIHSTTWYALWAKLTTKWVFDLQKDDIFFSTADIGWITGHTYTVYGPLLNGWTTLIYEWNPLFPENDRIWQIIEKYKVSKFYTAPTLIRLLHKTWENLPKNFDLSSLKVLWSVWEPIDGETWDWYFEVVGSKKASIVDTYWQTETGWHILSPLPFATPMKKRSATFPLPGICGEIVDKNWKKLGLEENWFFVISKPWPAMARGIWWDDEKFVKTYFSDIFREKKPLYFSGDGWFYDEDWYIFITGRVDDIVNISGHKIWIAEVEDIVAKDELVAECALVGIPDNITGEALFGFVVLKNGENINEPDL
;
A
#
# COMPACT_ATOMS: atom_id res chain seq x y z
N GLU A 1 -24.01 20.84 16.06
CA GLU A 1 -24.09 21.37 14.69
C GLU A 1 -24.58 20.27 13.76
N LYS A 2 -25.46 20.61 12.82
CA LYS A 2 -25.95 19.62 11.84
C LYS A 2 -25.06 19.75 10.61
N LEU A 3 -24.49 18.62 10.16
CA LEU A 3 -23.69 18.53 8.95
C LEU A 3 -24.48 17.77 7.88
N ASP A 4 -24.28 18.14 6.61
CA ASP A 4 -24.71 17.37 5.47
C ASP A 4 -23.75 16.20 5.24
N SER A 5 -24.22 15.13 4.62
CA SER A 5 -23.40 13.96 4.31
C SER A 5 -22.26 14.26 3.35
N GLU A 6 -22.41 15.28 2.51
CA GLU A 6 -21.44 15.71 1.53
C GLU A 6 -20.58 16.89 2.00
N ASP A 7 -20.82 17.45 3.20
CA ASP A 7 -19.95 18.46 3.78
C ASP A 7 -18.50 17.95 3.81
N VAL A 8 -17.56 18.84 3.51
CA VAL A 8 -16.13 18.52 3.51
C VAL A 8 -15.69 18.16 4.93
N SER A 9 -15.16 16.97 5.09
CA SER A 9 -14.57 16.52 6.36
C SER A 9 -13.15 17.02 6.52
N PHE A 10 -12.34 16.82 5.51
CA PHE A 10 -10.95 17.28 5.48
C PHE A 10 -10.43 17.37 4.04
N VAL A 11 -9.31 18.03 3.91
CA VAL A 11 -8.53 18.13 2.69
C VAL A 11 -7.13 17.59 2.97
N LEU A 12 -6.64 16.66 2.14
CA LEU A 12 -5.34 16.05 2.31
C LEU A 12 -4.46 16.24 1.09
N TYR A 13 -3.21 16.62 1.33
CA TYR A 13 -2.23 16.76 0.27
C TYR A 13 -1.71 15.41 -0.21
N THR A 14 -1.56 15.27 -1.51
CA THR A 14 -0.81 14.15 -2.12
C THR A 14 0.31 14.68 -2.99
N SER A 15 1.43 13.97 -3.01
CA SER A 15 2.46 14.17 -4.03
C SER A 15 1.85 13.76 -5.37
N GLY A 16 1.56 14.71 -6.24
CA GLY A 16 1.14 14.38 -7.59
C GLY A 16 2.35 13.99 -8.45
N SER A 17 2.15 13.20 -9.51
CA SER A 17 3.10 13.01 -10.61
C SER A 17 3.47 14.35 -11.29
N THR A 18 2.79 15.42 -10.96
CA THR A 18 3.11 16.80 -11.34
C THR A 18 3.62 17.53 -10.10
N TRP A 19 4.66 18.34 -10.25
CA TRP A 19 5.37 19.13 -9.22
C TRP A 19 4.48 19.93 -8.23
N LYS A 20 3.16 20.01 -8.47
CA LYS A 20 2.21 20.69 -7.58
C LYS A 20 1.40 19.66 -6.80
N PRO A 21 1.44 19.67 -5.45
CA PRO A 21 0.60 18.83 -4.62
C PRO A 21 -0.87 18.97 -4.99
N LYS A 22 -1.59 17.85 -4.93
CA LYS A 22 -3.05 17.80 -5.09
C LYS A 22 -3.70 17.85 -3.72
N TRP A 23 -4.78 18.58 -3.57
CA TRP A 23 -5.52 18.74 -2.32
C TRP A 23 -6.81 17.92 -2.42
N ILE A 24 -6.75 16.68 -2.02
CA ILE A 24 -7.85 15.74 -2.17
C ILE A 24 -8.91 16.01 -1.11
N ILE A 25 -10.17 16.11 -1.54
CA ILE A 25 -11.34 16.40 -0.69
C ILE A 25 -12.05 15.10 -0.34
N HIS A 26 -12.35 14.93 0.96
CA HIS A 26 -13.24 13.85 1.43
C HIS A 26 -14.47 14.39 2.14
N SER A 27 -15.62 13.75 1.89
CA SER A 27 -16.89 14.07 2.52
C SER A 27 -17.01 13.46 3.92
N THR A 28 -17.93 14.00 4.73
CA THR A 28 -18.06 13.64 6.14
C THR A 28 -18.63 12.23 6.32
N THR A 29 -19.85 11.98 5.90
CA THR A 29 -20.58 10.76 6.28
C THR A 29 -20.09 9.53 5.53
N TRP A 30 -19.91 9.63 4.22
CA TRP A 30 -19.54 8.48 3.41
C TRP A 30 -18.12 8.00 3.67
N TYR A 31 -17.20 8.94 3.88
CA TYR A 31 -15.84 8.60 4.30
C TYR A 31 -15.85 7.91 5.68
N ALA A 32 -16.54 8.49 6.66
CA ALA A 32 -16.60 7.94 8.02
C ALA A 32 -17.26 6.54 8.03
N LEU A 33 -18.35 6.36 7.26
CA LEU A 33 -19.03 5.07 7.16
C LEU A 33 -18.09 3.98 6.62
N TRP A 34 -17.36 4.29 5.54
CA TRP A 34 -16.47 3.30 4.94
C TRP A 34 -15.20 3.09 5.76
N ALA A 35 -14.64 4.12 6.38
CA ALA A 35 -13.55 3.96 7.34
C ALA A 35 -13.97 2.99 8.47
N LYS A 36 -15.18 3.15 9.01
CA LYS A 36 -15.74 2.25 10.02
C LYS A 36 -15.88 0.82 9.52
N LEU A 37 -16.51 0.62 8.36
CA LEU A 37 -16.80 -0.71 7.82
C LEU A 37 -15.53 -1.46 7.43
N THR A 38 -14.64 -0.82 6.69
CA THR A 38 -13.40 -1.48 6.25
C THR A 38 -12.46 -1.77 7.40
N THR A 39 -12.39 -0.89 8.40
CA THR A 39 -11.65 -1.19 9.62
C THR A 39 -12.18 -2.46 10.28
N LYS A 40 -13.51 -2.60 10.38
CA LYS A 40 -14.11 -3.81 10.95
C LYS A 40 -13.78 -5.07 10.13
N TRP A 41 -13.85 -5.00 8.80
CA TRP A 41 -13.66 -6.17 7.95
C TRP A 41 -12.18 -6.54 7.78
N VAL A 42 -11.35 -5.55 7.45
CA VAL A 42 -9.94 -5.77 7.11
C VAL A 42 -9.09 -6.02 8.34
N PHE A 43 -9.42 -5.41 9.47
CA PHE A 43 -8.63 -5.60 10.69
C PHE A 43 -9.22 -6.68 11.62
N ASP A 44 -10.42 -7.19 11.33
CA ASP A 44 -11.11 -8.17 12.18
C ASP A 44 -10.98 -7.82 13.67
N LEU A 45 -11.18 -6.53 13.98
CA LEU A 45 -11.02 -6.01 15.35
C LEU A 45 -12.15 -6.49 16.25
N GLN A 46 -11.79 -7.08 17.37
CA GLN A 46 -12.68 -7.53 18.42
C GLN A 46 -12.64 -6.54 19.61
N LYS A 47 -13.59 -6.66 20.53
CA LYS A 47 -13.78 -5.70 21.64
C LYS A 47 -12.54 -5.43 22.47
N ASP A 48 -11.72 -6.47 22.70
CA ASP A 48 -10.55 -6.39 23.58
C ASP A 48 -9.23 -6.27 22.79
N ASP A 49 -9.30 -6.12 21.48
CA ASP A 49 -8.13 -5.96 20.63
C ASP A 49 -7.51 -4.56 20.81
N ILE A 50 -6.19 -4.50 20.78
CA ILE A 50 -5.41 -3.27 20.78
C ILE A 50 -4.77 -3.14 19.41
N PHE A 51 -5.12 -2.05 18.71
CA PHE A 51 -4.60 -1.72 17.41
C PHE A 51 -3.41 -0.76 17.54
N PHE A 52 -2.31 -1.07 16.88
CA PHE A 52 -1.13 -0.22 16.81
C PHE A 52 -0.74 0.02 15.37
N SER A 53 -0.64 1.30 15.00
CA SER A 53 -0.18 1.72 13.69
C SER A 53 1.04 2.62 13.80
N THR A 54 2.04 2.39 12.94
CA THR A 54 3.19 3.29 12.81
C THR A 54 2.96 4.39 11.76
N ALA A 55 1.77 4.45 11.16
CA ALA A 55 1.44 5.45 10.17
C ALA A 55 1.37 6.85 10.78
N ASP A 56 2.05 7.79 10.14
CA ASP A 56 1.93 9.21 10.48
C ASP A 56 0.51 9.70 10.23
N ILE A 57 -0.04 10.45 11.18
CA ILE A 57 -1.39 11.02 11.08
C ILE A 57 -1.51 12.10 10.00
N GLY A 58 -0.43 12.61 9.47
CA GLY A 58 -0.40 13.51 8.32
C GLY A 58 -0.77 12.82 6.99
N TRP A 59 -0.75 11.49 6.93
CA TRP A 59 -1.15 10.70 5.76
C TRP A 59 -2.57 10.18 5.89
N ILE A 60 -3.19 9.84 4.75
CA ILE A 60 -4.56 9.26 4.74
C ILE A 60 -4.66 8.00 5.60
N THR A 61 -3.61 7.20 5.68
CA THR A 61 -3.58 5.99 6.52
C THR A 61 -3.73 6.32 7.99
N GLY A 62 -3.05 7.34 8.47
CA GLY A 62 -3.21 7.84 9.82
C GLY A 62 -4.64 8.34 10.08
N HIS A 63 -5.21 9.13 9.14
CA HIS A 63 -6.60 9.57 9.24
C HIS A 63 -7.55 8.38 9.30
N THR A 64 -7.54 7.54 8.27
CA THR A 64 -8.55 6.49 8.11
C THR A 64 -8.42 5.40 9.16
N TYR A 65 -7.21 4.86 9.37
CA TYR A 65 -7.03 3.62 10.11
C TYR A 65 -6.34 3.75 11.46
N THR A 66 -5.68 4.89 11.74
CA THR A 66 -5.19 5.14 13.10
C THR A 66 -6.21 5.90 13.94
N VAL A 67 -6.97 6.81 13.34
CA VAL A 67 -7.91 7.69 14.05
C VAL A 67 -9.36 7.28 13.78
N TYR A 68 -9.90 7.57 12.60
CA TYR A 68 -11.34 7.47 12.35
C TYR A 68 -11.87 6.04 12.45
N GLY A 69 -11.25 5.09 11.78
CA GLY A 69 -11.73 3.72 11.72
C GLY A 69 -11.85 3.04 13.08
N PRO A 70 -10.79 2.96 13.88
CA PRO A 70 -10.85 2.38 15.21
C PRO A 70 -11.80 3.11 16.15
N LEU A 71 -11.74 4.44 16.20
CA LEU A 71 -12.55 5.23 17.12
C LEU A 71 -14.05 5.17 16.80
N LEU A 72 -14.43 5.18 15.51
CA LEU A 72 -15.82 5.00 15.08
C LEU A 72 -16.37 3.60 15.40
N ASN A 73 -15.50 2.62 15.61
CA ASN A 73 -15.90 1.29 16.07
C ASN A 73 -15.84 1.13 17.60
N GLY A 74 -15.39 2.18 18.34
CA GLY A 74 -15.25 2.14 19.79
C GLY A 74 -14.08 1.27 20.26
N TRP A 75 -13.02 1.15 19.46
CA TRP A 75 -11.86 0.31 19.74
C TRP A 75 -10.66 1.11 20.25
N THR A 76 -9.74 0.41 20.89
CA THR A 76 -8.51 0.99 21.40
C THR A 76 -7.48 1.08 20.28
N THR A 77 -7.04 2.30 19.97
CA THR A 77 -5.89 2.57 19.10
C THR A 77 -4.73 3.10 19.93
N LEU A 78 -3.54 2.57 19.68
CA LEU A 78 -2.31 3.02 20.27
C LEU A 78 -1.58 3.93 19.29
N ILE A 79 -1.20 5.10 19.73
CA ILE A 79 -0.44 6.08 18.98
C ILE A 79 0.90 6.27 19.66
N TYR A 80 1.98 6.21 18.87
CA TYR A 80 3.33 6.47 19.32
C TYR A 80 3.88 7.71 18.62
N GLU A 81 4.25 8.72 19.39
CA GLU A 81 4.57 10.07 18.91
C GLU A 81 5.95 10.18 18.25
N TRP A 82 6.86 9.24 18.54
CA TRP A 82 8.25 9.31 18.11
C TRP A 82 8.55 8.36 16.94
N ASN A 83 9.79 8.47 16.42
CA ASN A 83 10.32 7.48 15.48
C ASN A 83 10.19 6.07 16.10
N PRO A 84 9.65 5.10 15.37
CA PRO A 84 9.43 3.72 15.83
C PRO A 84 10.70 3.02 16.36
N LEU A 85 11.88 3.51 15.98
CA LEU A 85 13.18 2.98 16.41
C LEU A 85 13.83 3.80 17.54
N PHE A 86 13.11 4.76 18.13
CA PHE A 86 13.62 5.59 19.22
C PHE A 86 12.95 5.21 20.55
N PRO A 87 13.66 5.21 21.72
CA PRO A 87 15.09 5.51 21.85
C PRO A 87 16.01 4.34 21.45
N GLU A 88 15.46 3.15 21.25
CA GLU A 88 16.18 1.92 20.93
C GLU A 88 15.45 1.14 19.83
N ASN A 89 16.19 0.33 19.10
CA ASN A 89 15.70 -0.38 17.92
C ASN A 89 14.66 -1.46 18.18
N ASP A 90 14.50 -1.85 19.44
CA ASP A 90 13.50 -2.82 19.90
C ASP A 90 12.19 -2.17 20.37
N ARG A 91 12.06 -0.85 20.24
CA ARG A 91 10.93 -0.09 20.77
C ARG A 91 9.56 -0.60 20.32
N ILE A 92 9.44 -0.98 19.07
CA ILE A 92 8.18 -1.55 18.54
C ILE A 92 7.80 -2.81 19.30
N TRP A 93 8.76 -3.70 19.52
CA TRP A 93 8.54 -4.97 20.20
C TRP A 93 8.20 -4.78 21.67
N GLN A 94 8.87 -3.85 22.36
CA GLN A 94 8.53 -3.45 23.74
C GLN A 94 7.09 -2.93 23.83
N ILE A 95 6.63 -2.13 22.86
CA ILE A 95 5.26 -1.61 22.82
C ILE A 95 4.27 -2.77 22.63
N ILE A 96 4.53 -3.65 21.66
CA ILE A 96 3.66 -4.81 21.36
C ILE A 96 3.54 -5.71 22.60
N GLU A 97 4.65 -6.06 23.22
CA GLU A 97 4.67 -6.88 24.41
C GLU A 97 3.96 -6.23 25.61
N LYS A 98 4.31 -4.98 25.90
CA LYS A 98 3.79 -4.23 27.05
C LYS A 98 2.28 -4.03 27.01
N TYR A 99 1.77 -3.65 25.83
CA TYR A 99 0.35 -3.33 25.66
C TYR A 99 -0.47 -4.48 25.08
N LYS A 100 0.17 -5.65 24.87
CA LYS A 100 -0.48 -6.82 24.28
C LYS A 100 -1.21 -6.48 22.97
N VAL A 101 -0.50 -5.76 22.09
CA VAL A 101 -1.00 -5.38 20.77
C VAL A 101 -1.41 -6.64 20.02
N SER A 102 -2.62 -6.65 19.50
CA SER A 102 -3.15 -7.80 18.75
C SER A 102 -3.18 -7.55 17.24
N LYS A 103 -3.14 -6.29 16.84
CA LYS A 103 -3.26 -5.83 15.46
C LYS A 103 -2.16 -4.80 15.19
N PHE A 104 -1.25 -5.12 14.28
CA PHE A 104 -0.10 -4.26 13.97
C PHE A 104 -0.11 -3.83 12.50
N TYR A 105 -0.09 -2.52 12.23
CA TYR A 105 -0.21 -1.92 10.91
C TYR A 105 1.00 -1.05 10.59
N THR A 106 1.75 -1.38 9.55
CA THR A 106 2.99 -0.68 9.20
C THR A 106 3.30 -0.77 7.71
N ALA A 107 4.40 -0.13 7.28
CA ALA A 107 4.86 -0.13 5.90
C ALA A 107 5.94 -1.19 5.65
N PRO A 108 6.01 -1.78 4.44
CA PRO A 108 7.07 -2.70 4.03
C PRO A 108 8.48 -2.15 4.24
N THR A 109 8.71 -0.86 3.99
CA THR A 109 10.01 -0.21 4.25
C THR A 109 10.47 -0.40 5.70
N LEU A 110 9.58 -0.19 6.68
CA LEU A 110 9.93 -0.43 8.08
C LEU A 110 10.13 -1.92 8.37
N ILE A 111 9.29 -2.80 7.81
CA ILE A 111 9.42 -4.25 7.98
C ILE A 111 10.77 -4.72 7.40
N ARG A 112 11.15 -4.27 6.20
CA ARG A 112 12.45 -4.57 5.56
C ARG A 112 13.63 -4.10 6.41
N LEU A 113 13.56 -2.87 6.94
CA LEU A 113 14.59 -2.33 7.81
C LEU A 113 14.76 -3.20 9.06
N LEU A 114 13.68 -3.56 9.73
CA LEU A 114 13.70 -4.43 10.91
C LEU A 114 14.22 -5.84 10.58
N HIS A 115 13.81 -6.41 9.45
CA HIS A 115 14.28 -7.72 8.99
C HIS A 115 15.78 -7.70 8.72
N LYS A 116 16.25 -6.82 7.84
CA LYS A 116 17.65 -6.79 7.40
C LYS A 116 18.64 -6.41 8.51
N THR A 117 18.21 -5.58 9.46
CA THR A 117 19.13 -5.05 10.48
C THR A 117 19.04 -5.81 11.81
N TRP A 118 17.86 -6.33 12.15
CA TRP A 118 17.60 -6.94 13.45
C TRP A 118 16.71 -8.18 13.37
N GLU A 119 17.00 -9.05 12.44
CA GLU A 119 16.22 -10.25 12.08
C GLU A 119 15.73 -11.07 13.28
N ASN A 120 16.60 -11.26 14.27
CA ASN A 120 16.32 -12.10 15.44
C ASN A 120 15.81 -11.34 16.65
N LEU A 121 15.79 -10.02 16.60
CA LEU A 121 15.39 -9.18 17.73
C LEU A 121 13.97 -9.44 18.24
N PRO A 122 12.95 -9.66 17.36
CA PRO A 122 11.59 -9.97 17.81
C PRO A 122 11.48 -11.20 18.71
N LYS A 123 12.36 -12.17 18.55
CA LYS A 123 12.36 -13.43 19.33
C LYS A 123 12.63 -13.21 20.83
N ASN A 124 13.13 -12.04 21.21
CA ASN A 124 13.40 -11.69 22.61
C ASN A 124 12.17 -11.16 23.36
N PHE A 125 11.02 -11.02 22.68
CA PHE A 125 9.79 -10.42 23.18
C PHE A 125 8.61 -11.38 23.09
N ASP A 126 7.65 -11.25 24.00
CA ASP A 126 6.38 -11.97 23.92
C ASP A 126 5.44 -11.28 22.92
N LEU A 127 5.48 -11.74 21.69
CA LEU A 127 4.62 -11.27 20.61
C LEU A 127 3.37 -12.15 20.43
N SER A 128 3.07 -13.04 21.36
CA SER A 128 1.96 -14.01 21.26
C SER A 128 0.57 -13.37 21.17
N SER A 129 0.46 -12.10 21.52
CA SER A 129 -0.77 -11.33 21.37
C SER A 129 -1.11 -10.96 19.92
N LEU A 130 -0.12 -10.96 19.01
CA LEU A 130 -0.33 -10.60 17.62
C LEU A 130 -1.20 -11.64 16.90
N LYS A 131 -2.28 -11.18 16.29
CA LYS A 131 -3.23 -11.98 15.50
C LYS A 131 -3.19 -11.63 14.03
N VAL A 132 -3.05 -10.34 13.72
CA VAL A 132 -3.04 -9.84 12.34
C VAL A 132 -1.94 -8.80 12.17
N LEU A 133 -1.22 -8.93 11.05
CA LEU A 133 -0.11 -8.08 10.66
C LEU A 133 -0.39 -7.51 9.28
N TRP A 134 -0.27 -6.20 9.11
CA TRP A 134 -0.57 -5.52 7.86
C TRP A 134 0.64 -4.88 7.22
N SER A 135 0.57 -4.82 5.89
CA SER A 135 1.48 -4.06 5.07
C SER A 135 0.69 -3.11 4.15
N VAL A 136 1.23 -1.90 3.92
CA VAL A 136 0.55 -0.82 3.20
C VAL A 136 1.54 0.13 2.53
N TRP A 137 1.08 0.84 1.46
CA TRP A 137 1.71 1.87 0.65
C TRP A 137 2.61 1.39 -0.48
N GLU A 138 3.29 0.29 -0.33
CA GLU A 138 4.20 -0.28 -1.31
C GLU A 138 4.08 -1.81 -1.32
N PRO A 139 4.43 -2.49 -2.41
CA PRO A 139 4.51 -3.94 -2.42
C PRO A 139 5.54 -4.45 -1.40
N ILE A 140 5.19 -5.51 -0.68
CA ILE A 140 6.13 -6.22 0.18
C ILE A 140 6.83 -7.32 -0.62
N ASP A 141 8.16 -7.40 -0.55
CA ASP A 141 8.91 -8.48 -1.18
C ASP A 141 8.70 -9.83 -0.47
N GLY A 142 9.02 -10.93 -1.17
CA GLY A 142 8.71 -12.27 -0.67
C GLY A 142 9.52 -12.68 0.55
N GLU A 143 10.78 -12.25 0.68
CA GLU A 143 11.66 -12.57 1.80
C GLU A 143 11.22 -11.84 3.07
N THR A 144 10.93 -10.56 2.94
CA THR A 144 10.39 -9.74 4.04
C THR A 144 9.02 -10.24 4.49
N TRP A 145 8.17 -10.68 3.55
CA TRP A 145 6.87 -11.29 3.86
C TRP A 145 7.03 -12.58 4.67
N ASP A 146 7.97 -13.46 4.28
CA ASP A 146 8.24 -14.72 5.02
C ASP A 146 8.72 -14.44 6.43
N TRP A 147 9.69 -13.54 6.60
CA TRP A 147 10.17 -13.14 7.92
C TRP A 147 9.04 -12.55 8.79
N TYR A 148 8.22 -11.70 8.20
CA TYR A 148 7.09 -11.09 8.91
C TYR A 148 6.08 -12.12 9.39
N PHE A 149 5.79 -13.11 8.55
CA PHE A 149 4.90 -14.22 8.90
C PHE A 149 5.53 -15.19 9.91
N GLU A 150 6.77 -15.64 9.64
CA GLU A 150 7.40 -16.70 10.42
C GLU A 150 7.93 -16.23 11.76
N VAL A 151 8.63 -15.08 11.79
CA VAL A 151 9.32 -14.57 12.98
C VAL A 151 8.37 -13.69 13.80
N VAL A 152 7.81 -12.65 13.21
CA VAL A 152 6.95 -11.71 13.95
C VAL A 152 5.58 -12.33 14.22
N GLY A 153 4.99 -12.95 13.23
CA GLY A 153 3.67 -13.59 13.33
C GLY A 153 3.67 -15.00 13.90
N SER A 154 4.85 -15.58 14.19
CA SER A 154 5.02 -16.95 14.72
C SER A 154 4.26 -18.00 13.90
N LYS A 155 4.13 -17.82 12.59
CA LYS A 155 3.35 -18.67 11.65
C LYS A 155 1.86 -18.81 12.00
N LYS A 156 1.33 -17.92 12.82
CA LYS A 156 -0.06 -17.95 13.30
C LYS A 156 -0.85 -16.70 12.95
N ALA A 157 -0.19 -15.53 12.91
CA ALA A 157 -0.84 -14.30 12.54
C ALA A 157 -1.22 -14.29 11.05
N SER A 158 -2.36 -13.70 10.73
CA SER A 158 -2.73 -13.45 9.34
C SER A 158 -1.94 -12.25 8.79
N ILE A 159 -1.29 -12.43 7.64
CA ILE A 159 -0.68 -11.29 6.92
C ILE A 159 -1.73 -10.70 5.98
N VAL A 160 -1.90 -9.39 6.05
CA VAL A 160 -2.87 -8.64 5.26
C VAL A 160 -2.14 -7.56 4.48
N ASP A 161 -1.87 -7.83 3.21
CA ASP A 161 -1.34 -6.83 2.30
C ASP A 161 -2.49 -6.03 1.69
N THR A 162 -2.40 -4.70 1.73
CA THR A 162 -3.52 -3.84 1.37
C THR A 162 -3.14 -2.83 0.31
N TYR A 163 -4.07 -2.60 -0.62
CA TYR A 163 -3.91 -1.54 -1.60
C TYR A 163 -5.05 -0.52 -1.51
N TRP A 164 -4.65 0.75 -1.56
CA TRP A 164 -5.52 1.91 -1.66
C TRP A 164 -4.73 3.19 -1.89
N GLN A 165 -5.43 4.27 -2.10
CA GLN A 165 -4.86 5.60 -2.35
C GLN A 165 -5.55 6.65 -1.49
N THR A 166 -4.97 7.84 -1.35
CA THR A 166 -5.65 8.98 -0.72
C THR A 166 -6.98 9.25 -1.38
N GLU A 167 -7.02 9.17 -2.70
CA GLU A 167 -8.20 9.40 -3.54
C GLU A 167 -9.30 8.37 -3.31
N THR A 168 -8.96 7.15 -2.93
CA THR A 168 -9.95 6.13 -2.63
C THR A 168 -10.53 6.24 -1.23
N GLY A 169 -9.79 6.87 -0.31
CA GLY A 169 -10.18 7.14 1.07
C GLY A 169 -10.09 5.93 2.01
N TRP A 170 -9.92 4.71 1.47
CA TRP A 170 -9.94 3.44 2.19
C TRP A 170 -9.41 2.29 1.34
N HIS A 171 -9.23 1.10 1.92
CA HIS A 171 -8.74 -0.08 1.22
C HIS A 171 -9.66 -0.46 0.05
N ILE A 172 -9.07 -0.63 -1.12
CA ILE A 172 -9.74 -1.09 -2.34
C ILE A 172 -9.58 -2.60 -2.48
N LEU A 173 -8.37 -3.09 -2.26
CA LEU A 173 -8.06 -4.52 -2.23
C LEU A 173 -7.49 -4.89 -0.88
N SER A 174 -7.87 -6.04 -0.39
CA SER A 174 -7.35 -6.61 0.85
C SER A 174 -7.82 -8.05 1.00
N PRO A 175 -7.00 -8.97 1.52
CA PRO A 175 -7.51 -10.18 2.10
C PRO A 175 -8.36 -9.86 3.33
N LEU A 176 -9.35 -10.69 3.60
CA LEU A 176 -10.05 -10.67 4.87
C LEU A 176 -9.34 -11.67 5.82
N PRO A 177 -8.87 -11.22 6.98
CA PRO A 177 -8.11 -12.06 7.91
C PRO A 177 -8.86 -13.35 8.22
N PHE A 178 -8.17 -14.47 8.21
CA PHE A 178 -8.67 -15.81 8.48
C PHE A 178 -9.77 -16.33 7.52
N ALA A 179 -10.27 -15.52 6.61
CA ALA A 179 -11.29 -15.90 5.63
C ALA A 179 -10.73 -16.02 4.20
N THR A 180 -9.82 -15.15 3.82
CA THR A 180 -9.14 -15.21 2.52
C THR A 180 -7.83 -15.95 2.68
N PRO A 181 -7.52 -16.99 1.88
CA PRO A 181 -6.20 -17.60 1.87
C PRO A 181 -5.13 -16.55 1.56
N MET A 182 -4.08 -16.51 2.38
CA MET A 182 -2.98 -15.58 2.17
C MET A 182 -2.17 -15.98 0.94
N LYS A 183 -1.75 -15.00 0.15
CA LYS A 183 -0.81 -15.19 -0.96
C LYS A 183 0.27 -14.10 -0.89
N LYS A 184 1.53 -14.52 -0.86
CA LYS A 184 2.67 -13.59 -0.74
C LYS A 184 2.62 -12.51 -1.80
N ARG A 185 2.86 -11.25 -1.39
CA ARG A 185 2.96 -10.09 -2.29
C ARG A 185 1.64 -9.70 -2.98
N SER A 186 0.53 -10.35 -2.65
CA SER A 186 -0.76 -10.06 -3.27
C SER A 186 -1.68 -9.31 -2.32
N ALA A 187 -2.25 -8.20 -2.79
CA ALA A 187 -3.36 -7.53 -2.12
C ALA A 187 -4.71 -8.26 -2.30
N THR A 188 -4.68 -9.42 -2.92
CA THR A 188 -5.72 -10.43 -3.11
C THR A 188 -6.91 -9.99 -3.97
N PHE A 189 -8.00 -9.53 -3.38
CA PHE A 189 -9.26 -9.30 -4.08
C PHE A 189 -9.87 -7.94 -3.77
N PRO A 190 -10.69 -7.39 -4.70
CA PRO A 190 -11.48 -6.21 -4.41
C PRO A 190 -12.41 -6.42 -3.21
N LEU A 191 -12.44 -5.44 -2.32
CA LEU A 191 -13.39 -5.46 -1.21
C LEU A 191 -14.85 -5.33 -1.70
N PRO A 192 -15.83 -5.81 -0.92
CA PRO A 192 -17.23 -5.70 -1.28
C PRO A 192 -17.63 -4.27 -1.65
N GLY A 193 -18.26 -4.10 -2.82
CA GLY A 193 -18.64 -2.79 -3.36
C GLY A 193 -17.66 -2.19 -4.35
N ILE A 194 -16.46 -2.75 -4.48
CA ILE A 194 -15.48 -2.33 -5.49
C ILE A 194 -15.59 -3.17 -6.75
N CYS A 195 -15.82 -2.52 -7.88
CA CYS A 195 -15.86 -3.15 -9.19
C CYS A 195 -14.54 -2.86 -9.93
N GLY A 196 -13.47 -3.51 -9.48
CA GLY A 196 -12.14 -3.39 -10.08
C GLY A 196 -11.98 -4.26 -11.32
N GLU A 197 -11.28 -3.76 -12.32
CA GLU A 197 -10.97 -4.47 -13.56
C GLU A 197 -9.54 -4.13 -14.00
N ILE A 198 -8.87 -5.08 -14.66
CA ILE A 198 -7.60 -4.84 -15.35
C ILE A 198 -7.91 -4.66 -16.83
N VAL A 199 -7.37 -3.62 -17.43
CA VAL A 199 -7.62 -3.23 -18.82
C VAL A 199 -6.33 -2.91 -19.55
N ASP A 200 -6.31 -3.15 -20.88
CA ASP A 200 -5.19 -2.79 -21.75
C ASP A 200 -5.16 -1.28 -22.08
N LYS A 201 -4.20 -0.85 -22.90
CA LYS A 201 -4.08 0.54 -23.37
C LYS A 201 -5.29 1.03 -24.21
N ASN A 202 -6.12 0.12 -24.69
CA ASN A 202 -7.35 0.42 -25.41
C ASN A 202 -8.59 0.29 -24.52
N TRP A 203 -8.37 0.16 -23.21
CA TRP A 203 -9.40 0.01 -22.19
C TRP A 203 -10.25 -1.26 -22.35
N LYS A 204 -9.72 -2.28 -23.00
CA LYS A 204 -10.33 -3.60 -23.09
C LYS A 204 -9.95 -4.41 -21.87
N LYS A 205 -10.95 -5.04 -21.23
CA LYS A 205 -10.76 -5.93 -20.09
C LYS A 205 -9.83 -7.09 -20.46
N LEU A 206 -8.84 -7.33 -19.60
CA LEU A 206 -7.85 -8.38 -19.74
C LEU A 206 -8.17 -9.60 -18.87
N GLY A 207 -7.51 -10.71 -19.21
CA GLY A 207 -7.55 -11.99 -18.51
C GLY A 207 -6.39 -12.18 -17.56
N LEU A 208 -6.03 -13.46 -17.38
CA LEU A 208 -4.93 -13.90 -16.52
C LEU A 208 -3.57 -13.55 -17.13
N GLU A 209 -2.59 -13.29 -16.25
CA GLU A 209 -1.17 -13.09 -16.59
C GLU A 209 -0.85 -11.89 -17.52
N GLU A 210 -1.85 -11.05 -17.79
CA GLU A 210 -1.65 -9.82 -18.57
C GLU A 210 -1.52 -8.62 -17.62
N ASN A 211 -0.37 -7.94 -17.68
CA ASN A 211 -0.06 -6.80 -16.83
C ASN A 211 -0.44 -5.48 -17.52
N TRP A 212 -1.37 -4.73 -16.95
CA TRP A 212 -1.81 -3.43 -17.44
C TRP A 212 -2.44 -2.56 -16.35
N PHE A 213 -3.42 -1.76 -16.70
CA PHE A 213 -3.99 -0.72 -15.85
C PHE A 213 -5.12 -1.23 -14.97
N PHE A 214 -5.09 -0.89 -13.70
CA PHE A 214 -6.23 -1.10 -12.83
C PHE A 214 -7.21 0.06 -12.90
N VAL A 215 -8.47 -0.26 -13.10
CA VAL A 215 -9.57 0.70 -13.13
C VAL A 215 -10.73 0.25 -12.25
N ILE A 216 -11.50 1.21 -11.74
CA ILE A 216 -12.73 0.93 -11.00
C ILE A 216 -13.90 1.40 -11.86
N SER A 217 -14.78 0.47 -12.22
CA SER A 217 -15.86 0.69 -13.18
C SER A 217 -17.16 1.23 -12.57
N LYS A 218 -17.24 1.34 -11.26
CA LYS A 218 -18.40 1.93 -10.55
C LYS A 218 -17.91 2.83 -9.41
N PRO A 219 -18.59 3.96 -9.17
CA PRO A 219 -18.28 4.80 -8.02
C PRO A 219 -18.52 4.04 -6.71
N TRP A 220 -17.77 4.40 -5.69
CA TRP A 220 -17.93 3.89 -4.32
C TRP A 220 -18.15 5.07 -3.35
N PRO A 221 -18.79 4.87 -2.22
CA PRO A 221 -19.22 5.98 -1.36
C PRO A 221 -18.10 6.88 -0.85
N ALA A 222 -16.95 6.33 -0.47
CA ALA A 222 -15.82 7.10 0.08
C ALA A 222 -14.85 7.62 -0.99
N MET A 223 -15.19 7.54 -2.27
CA MET A 223 -14.39 8.15 -3.33
C MET A 223 -14.20 9.65 -3.06
N ALA A 224 -12.99 10.17 -3.31
CA ALA A 224 -12.71 11.59 -3.20
C ALA A 224 -13.72 12.44 -3.99
N ARG A 225 -14.03 13.59 -3.46
CA ARG A 225 -15.03 14.51 -4.05
C ARG A 225 -14.42 15.49 -5.03
N GLY A 226 -13.09 15.56 -5.12
CA GLY A 226 -12.40 16.46 -6.04
C GLY A 226 -11.01 16.82 -5.55
N ILE A 227 -10.38 17.71 -6.29
CA ILE A 227 -9.20 18.47 -5.88
C ILE A 227 -9.67 19.86 -5.52
N TRP A 228 -9.29 20.34 -4.33
CA TRP A 228 -9.67 21.66 -3.83
C TRP A 228 -9.31 22.77 -4.84
N TRP A 229 -10.32 23.50 -5.29
CA TRP A 229 -10.25 24.54 -6.34
C TRP A 229 -9.81 24.09 -7.73
N ASP A 230 -9.83 22.78 -8.04
CA ASP A 230 -9.38 22.29 -9.35
C ASP A 230 -10.12 21.01 -9.79
N ASP A 231 -11.44 21.14 -10.00
CA ASP A 231 -12.28 20.04 -10.43
C ASP A 231 -11.89 19.50 -11.82
N GLU A 232 -11.43 20.40 -12.71
CA GLU A 232 -10.97 20.01 -14.04
C GLU A 232 -9.75 19.09 -13.95
N LYS A 233 -8.80 19.40 -13.06
CA LYS A 233 -7.63 18.56 -12.81
C LYS A 233 -8.04 17.20 -12.22
N PHE A 234 -9.04 17.17 -11.34
CA PHE A 234 -9.54 15.90 -10.80
C PHE A 234 -10.09 15.00 -11.89
N VAL A 235 -11.00 15.53 -12.74
CA VAL A 235 -11.56 14.79 -13.86
C VAL A 235 -10.48 14.37 -14.84
N LYS A 236 -9.57 15.29 -15.21
CA LYS A 236 -8.47 14.99 -16.13
C LYS A 236 -7.52 13.92 -15.60
N THR A 237 -7.20 13.92 -14.31
CA THR A 237 -6.23 12.97 -13.73
C THR A 237 -6.82 11.58 -13.61
N TYR A 238 -8.08 11.46 -13.19
CA TYR A 238 -8.64 10.16 -12.79
C TYR A 238 -9.71 9.62 -13.73
N PHE A 239 -10.22 10.42 -14.69
CA PHE A 239 -11.36 10.03 -15.53
C PHE A 239 -11.27 10.42 -17.02
N SER A 240 -10.34 11.31 -17.43
CA SER A 240 -10.43 12.03 -18.71
C SER A 240 -10.32 11.18 -19.96
N ASP A 241 -9.56 10.10 -19.90
CA ASP A 241 -9.22 9.32 -21.08
C ASP A 241 -9.91 7.97 -21.12
N ILE A 242 -10.77 7.70 -20.11
CA ILE A 242 -11.27 6.38 -19.84
C ILE A 242 -12.78 6.36 -19.85
N PHE A 243 -13.34 6.30 -21.07
CA PHE A 243 -14.78 6.12 -21.23
C PHE A 243 -15.07 4.78 -21.86
N ARG A 244 -15.70 3.88 -21.09
CA ARG A 244 -16.24 2.64 -21.60
C ARG A 244 -17.76 2.76 -21.67
N GLU A 245 -18.33 2.53 -22.86
CA GLU A 245 -19.79 2.63 -23.04
C GLU A 245 -20.39 3.96 -22.53
N LYS A 246 -19.65 5.06 -22.72
CA LYS A 246 -20.01 6.42 -22.25
C LYS A 246 -20.03 6.57 -20.71
N LYS A 247 -19.41 5.65 -19.94
CA LYS A 247 -19.26 5.76 -18.49
C LYS A 247 -17.79 5.99 -18.14
N PRO A 248 -17.48 6.95 -17.26
CA PRO A 248 -16.11 7.15 -16.81
C PRO A 248 -15.65 5.97 -15.97
N LEU A 249 -14.41 5.54 -16.16
CA LEU A 249 -13.72 4.60 -15.30
C LEU A 249 -12.74 5.39 -14.43
N TYR A 250 -12.69 5.07 -13.14
CA TYR A 250 -11.66 5.64 -12.28
C TYR A 250 -10.33 4.93 -12.58
N PHE A 251 -9.31 5.69 -12.93
CA PHE A 251 -7.97 5.21 -13.20
C PHE A 251 -7.06 5.43 -12.00
N SER A 252 -6.51 4.36 -11.43
CA SER A 252 -5.65 4.45 -10.25
C SER A 252 -4.25 5.00 -10.56
N GLY A 253 -3.78 4.86 -11.78
CA GLY A 253 -2.40 5.16 -12.17
C GLY A 253 -1.41 4.07 -11.80
N ASP A 254 -1.88 2.88 -11.41
CA ASP A 254 -1.05 1.75 -11.03
C ASP A 254 -1.24 0.58 -12.00
N GLY A 255 -0.19 -0.21 -12.20
CA GLY A 255 -0.17 -1.41 -12.99
C GLY A 255 -0.45 -2.66 -12.17
N TRP A 256 -1.11 -3.65 -12.79
CA TRP A 256 -1.61 -4.83 -12.11
C TRP A 256 -1.71 -6.02 -13.04
N PHE A 257 -1.67 -7.23 -12.47
CA PHE A 257 -2.03 -8.45 -13.18
C PHE A 257 -2.79 -9.41 -12.26
N TYR A 258 -3.53 -10.35 -12.88
CA TYR A 258 -4.09 -11.51 -12.22
C TYR A 258 -3.15 -12.70 -12.42
N ASP A 259 -2.91 -13.46 -11.37
CA ASP A 259 -2.30 -14.77 -11.54
C ASP A 259 -3.33 -15.86 -11.91
N GLU A 260 -2.87 -17.11 -12.00
CA GLU A 260 -3.69 -18.27 -12.36
C GLU A 260 -4.87 -18.53 -11.40
N ASP A 261 -4.76 -18.10 -10.14
CA ASP A 261 -5.79 -18.21 -9.11
C ASP A 261 -6.65 -16.94 -8.97
N TRP A 262 -6.51 -15.98 -9.90
CA TRP A 262 -7.21 -14.68 -9.90
C TRP A 262 -6.81 -13.75 -8.75
N TYR A 263 -5.70 -13.99 -8.10
CA TYR A 263 -5.15 -13.05 -7.14
C TYR A 263 -4.54 -11.84 -7.87
N ILE A 264 -4.72 -10.65 -7.27
CA ILE A 264 -4.25 -9.40 -7.85
C ILE A 264 -2.89 -9.03 -7.29
N PHE A 265 -1.96 -8.74 -8.18
CA PHE A 265 -0.62 -8.26 -7.87
C PHE A 265 -0.41 -6.86 -8.41
N ILE A 266 0.21 -6.00 -7.61
CA ILE A 266 0.56 -4.63 -7.99
C ILE A 266 1.97 -4.65 -8.57
N THR A 267 2.16 -4.03 -9.74
CA THR A 267 3.46 -3.97 -10.42
C THR A 267 4.14 -2.60 -10.30
N GLY A 268 3.49 -1.62 -9.67
CA GLY A 268 4.01 -0.28 -9.48
C GLY A 268 3.20 0.79 -10.21
N ARG A 269 3.74 2.00 -10.24
CA ARG A 269 3.13 3.14 -10.94
C ARG A 269 3.27 3.01 -12.44
N VAL A 270 2.23 3.36 -13.17
CA VAL A 270 2.28 3.42 -14.64
C VAL A 270 3.30 4.47 -15.12
N ASP A 271 3.53 5.51 -14.32
CA ASP A 271 4.51 6.56 -14.58
C ASP A 271 5.97 6.05 -14.45
N ASP A 272 6.18 4.92 -13.76
CA ASP A 272 7.48 4.29 -13.50
C ASP A 272 7.77 3.15 -14.49
N ILE A 273 7.11 3.15 -15.66
CA ILE A 273 7.41 2.24 -16.75
C ILE A 273 8.48 2.86 -17.64
N VAL A 274 9.58 2.15 -17.85
CA VAL A 274 10.66 2.53 -18.77
C VAL A 274 10.49 1.79 -20.11
N ASN A 275 10.60 2.52 -21.21
CA ASN A 275 10.46 1.95 -22.55
C ASN A 275 11.82 1.75 -23.20
N ILE A 276 12.39 0.57 -23.03
CA ILE A 276 13.71 0.22 -23.57
C ILE A 276 13.54 -0.50 -24.92
N SER A 277 13.93 0.13 -26.00
CA SER A 277 13.83 -0.44 -27.35
C SER A 277 12.42 -0.94 -27.72
N GLY A 278 11.36 -0.27 -27.25
CA GLY A 278 9.99 -0.66 -27.48
C GLY A 278 9.41 -1.66 -26.48
N HIS A 279 10.22 -2.17 -25.58
CA HIS A 279 9.79 -3.04 -24.48
C HIS A 279 9.50 -2.20 -23.23
N LYS A 280 8.30 -2.39 -22.68
CA LYS A 280 7.90 -1.75 -21.44
C LYS A 280 8.40 -2.58 -20.25
N ILE A 281 9.23 -1.98 -19.43
CA ILE A 281 9.81 -2.61 -18.24
C ILE A 281 9.29 -1.87 -17.01
N TRP A 282 8.72 -2.63 -16.09
CA TRP A 282 8.30 -2.11 -14.79
C TRP A 282 9.50 -1.99 -13.88
N ILE A 283 9.79 -0.78 -13.41
CA ILE A 283 10.94 -0.52 -12.54
C ILE A 283 10.91 -1.45 -11.32
N ALA A 284 9.77 -1.59 -10.68
CA ALA A 284 9.62 -2.43 -9.49
C ALA A 284 9.95 -3.92 -9.73
N GLU A 285 9.73 -4.46 -10.93
CA GLU A 285 10.11 -5.84 -11.26
C GLU A 285 11.63 -6.02 -11.29
N VAL A 286 12.35 -5.02 -11.81
CA VAL A 286 13.82 -5.05 -11.85
C VAL A 286 14.39 -4.81 -10.46
N GLU A 287 13.84 -3.87 -9.71
CA GLU A 287 14.21 -3.64 -8.30
C GLU A 287 14.05 -4.90 -7.45
N ASP A 288 12.96 -5.66 -7.64
CA ASP A 288 12.73 -6.94 -6.99
C ASP A 288 13.79 -8.01 -7.33
N ILE A 289 14.34 -7.97 -8.55
CA ILE A 289 15.40 -8.89 -8.97
C ILE A 289 16.73 -8.48 -8.32
N VAL A 290 17.08 -7.20 -8.38
CA VAL A 290 18.30 -6.66 -7.79
C VAL A 290 18.31 -6.85 -6.27
N ALA A 291 17.18 -6.64 -5.61
CA ALA A 291 17.05 -6.81 -4.16
C ALA A 291 17.24 -8.25 -3.66
N LYS A 292 17.20 -9.26 -4.56
CA LYS A 292 17.47 -10.66 -4.20
C LYS A 292 18.97 -10.98 -4.06
N ASP A 293 19.84 -10.09 -4.53
CA ASP A 293 21.27 -10.28 -4.36
C ASP A 293 21.64 -10.18 -2.88
N GLU A 294 22.49 -11.12 -2.43
CA GLU A 294 22.89 -11.23 -1.02
C GLU A 294 23.69 -10.01 -0.53
N LEU A 295 24.33 -9.27 -1.42
CA LEU A 295 25.13 -8.09 -1.10
C LEU A 295 24.30 -6.81 -1.04
N VAL A 296 23.11 -6.80 -1.63
CA VAL A 296 22.26 -5.62 -1.76
C VAL A 296 21.39 -5.44 -0.51
N ALA A 297 21.49 -4.26 0.10
CA ALA A 297 20.61 -3.84 1.18
C ALA A 297 19.36 -3.14 0.65
N GLU A 298 19.54 -2.26 -0.34
CA GLU A 298 18.46 -1.47 -0.95
C GLU A 298 18.86 -1.10 -2.38
N CYS A 299 17.87 -1.01 -3.27
CA CYS A 299 18.08 -0.49 -4.61
C CYS A 299 16.92 0.45 -4.99
N ALA A 300 17.23 1.41 -5.84
CA ALA A 300 16.26 2.26 -6.51
C ALA A 300 16.66 2.44 -7.96
N LEU A 301 15.71 2.24 -8.88
CA LEU A 301 15.95 2.39 -10.30
C LEU A 301 15.17 3.60 -10.85
N VAL A 302 15.75 4.25 -11.85
CA VAL A 302 15.10 5.35 -12.57
C VAL A 302 15.28 5.19 -14.07
N GLY A 303 14.27 5.58 -14.84
CA GLY A 303 14.39 5.70 -16.29
C GLY A 303 15.18 6.96 -16.64
N ILE A 304 16.19 6.82 -17.50
CA ILE A 304 16.95 7.95 -18.04
C ILE A 304 16.87 7.95 -19.57
N PRO A 305 16.90 9.11 -20.24
CA PRO A 305 16.98 9.16 -21.69
C PRO A 305 18.24 8.47 -22.21
N ASP A 306 18.10 7.63 -23.23
CA ASP A 306 19.19 6.97 -23.93
C ASP A 306 19.08 7.12 -25.45
N ASN A 307 20.18 7.43 -26.13
CA ASN A 307 20.18 7.76 -27.55
C ASN A 307 19.98 6.53 -28.47
N ILE A 308 20.17 5.32 -27.95
CA ILE A 308 20.07 4.07 -28.74
C ILE A 308 18.74 3.38 -28.45
N THR A 309 18.38 3.25 -27.17
CA THR A 309 17.23 2.49 -26.73
C THR A 309 15.99 3.35 -26.47
N GLY A 310 16.14 4.69 -26.56
CA GLY A 310 15.14 5.67 -26.19
C GLY A 310 15.17 5.98 -24.70
N GLU A 311 15.08 4.96 -23.86
CA GLU A 311 15.28 5.04 -22.42
C GLU A 311 16.19 3.88 -21.95
N ALA A 312 16.85 4.08 -20.83
CA ALA A 312 17.64 3.08 -20.11
C ALA A 312 17.32 3.13 -18.62
N LEU A 313 17.59 2.03 -17.92
CA LEU A 313 17.53 2.01 -16.46
C LEU A 313 18.85 2.48 -15.86
N PHE A 314 18.77 3.34 -14.85
CA PHE A 314 19.89 3.73 -14.03
C PHE A 314 19.60 3.35 -12.58
N GLY A 315 20.53 2.61 -11.94
CA GLY A 315 20.33 2.05 -10.61
C GLY A 315 21.19 2.73 -9.54
N PHE A 316 20.57 2.97 -8.40
CA PHE A 316 21.23 3.29 -7.14
C PHE A 316 21.14 2.06 -6.24
N VAL A 317 22.28 1.56 -5.80
CA VAL A 317 22.35 0.36 -4.95
C VAL A 317 23.05 0.70 -3.65
N VAL A 318 22.44 0.33 -2.54
CA VAL A 318 23.05 0.38 -1.21
C VAL A 318 23.46 -1.03 -0.81
N LEU A 319 24.73 -1.23 -0.55
CA LEU A 319 25.24 -2.52 -0.11
C LEU A 319 25.03 -2.74 1.40
N LYS A 320 24.96 -3.99 1.81
CA LYS A 320 24.96 -4.36 3.23
C LYS A 320 26.24 -3.89 3.91
N ASN A 321 26.17 -3.62 5.21
CA ASN A 321 27.30 -3.08 5.97
C ASN A 321 28.53 -3.97 5.88
N GLY A 322 29.65 -3.38 5.45
CA GLY A 322 30.95 -4.05 5.29
C GLY A 322 31.23 -4.65 3.93
N GLU A 323 30.25 -4.62 3.03
CA GLU A 323 30.41 -5.11 1.67
C GLU A 323 30.93 -4.00 0.73
N ASN A 324 31.76 -4.38 -0.24
CA ASN A 324 32.23 -3.55 -1.32
C ASN A 324 32.17 -4.37 -2.61
N ILE A 325 31.57 -3.78 -3.64
CA ILE A 325 31.51 -4.37 -4.97
C ILE A 325 31.95 -3.32 -5.99
N ASN A 326 32.59 -3.74 -7.06
CA ASN A 326 32.92 -2.85 -8.18
C ASN A 326 31.73 -2.76 -9.13
N GLU A 327 31.49 -1.60 -9.74
CA GLU A 327 30.39 -1.39 -10.70
C GLU A 327 30.23 -2.49 -11.78
N PRO A 328 31.33 -3.06 -12.36
CA PRO A 328 31.18 -4.13 -13.34
C PRO A 328 30.67 -5.46 -12.80
N ASP A 329 30.68 -5.66 -11.50
CA ASP A 329 30.31 -6.90 -10.83
C ASP A 329 28.88 -6.83 -10.22
N LEU A 330 28.24 -5.68 -10.34
CA LEU A 330 26.87 -5.40 -9.94
C LEU A 330 25.91 -5.57 -11.14
#